data_a7e59aba6caa4ddcba345eb6f565736a
#
_entry.id   a7e59aba6caa4ddcba345eb6f565736a
#
_cell.length_a   1.000
_cell.length_b   1.000
_cell.length_c   1.000
_cell.angle_alpha   90.00
_cell.angle_beta   90.00
_cell.angle_gamma   90.00
#
_symmetry.space_group_name_H-M   'P 1'
#
loop_
_entity.id
_entity.type
_entity.pdbx_description
1 polymer ?
#
loop_
_entity_poly.entity_id
_entity_poly.type
_entity_poly.pdbx_seq_one_letter_code
_entity_poly.pdbx_strand_id
1 'polypeptide(L)'
;MGPSIKLLIRIIDIKNIIIIVLVFLFSCNNENHIRVYKIVKEKNLNQKEVIKISEKNNSNFSWEKPSDWLEVQGHSMRIASFNVPFSSGIGDLSITSFGGASGGIKANINRWEKQLDLASSPLKNINKISQSRRGKLGEYQVFKLMNPEKKEMAIIASIFKLKETTLFIKLSIALKGIDEVEELFIDFCNSINFTL
;
A
#
# COMPACT_ATOMS: atom_id res chain seq x y z
N MET A 1 -7.31 -17.78 -64.83
CA MET A 1 -6.46 -16.94 -63.99
C MET A 1 -5.01 -17.42 -64.18
N GLY A 2 -4.18 -16.60 -64.82
CA GLY A 2 -2.81 -17.00 -65.17
C GLY A 2 -1.87 -17.02 -63.97
N PRO A 3 -0.72 -17.75 -64.06
CA PRO A 3 0.24 -17.92 -62.97
C PRO A 3 0.81 -16.58 -62.43
N SER A 4 0.84 -15.53 -63.26
CA SER A 4 1.35 -14.21 -62.88
C SER A 4 0.48 -13.49 -61.84
N ILE A 5 -0.84 -13.68 -61.82
CA ILE A 5 -1.76 -13.02 -60.85
C ILE A 5 -1.61 -13.60 -59.49
N LYS A 6 -1.42 -14.93 -59.37
CA LYS A 6 -1.18 -15.63 -58.07
C LYS A 6 0.14 -15.20 -57.43
N LEU A 7 1.18 -14.94 -58.24
CA LEU A 7 2.47 -14.47 -57.76
C LEU A 7 2.39 -13.02 -57.24
N LEU A 8 1.63 -12.16 -57.90
CA LEU A 8 1.43 -10.76 -57.46
C LEU A 8 0.68 -10.66 -56.16
N ILE A 9 -0.38 -11.47 -55.97
CA ILE A 9 -1.14 -11.52 -54.71
C ILE A 9 -0.26 -11.98 -53.53
N ARG A 10 0.59 -12.98 -53.75
CA ARG A 10 1.52 -13.48 -52.74
C ARG A 10 2.57 -12.43 -52.32
N ILE A 11 3.05 -11.62 -53.24
CA ILE A 11 4.02 -10.52 -52.97
C ILE A 11 3.37 -9.39 -52.18
N ILE A 12 2.10 -9.08 -52.45
CA ILE A 12 1.33 -8.07 -51.72
C ILE A 12 1.10 -8.52 -50.29
N ASP A 13 0.73 -9.79 -50.06
CA ASP A 13 0.55 -10.35 -48.74
C ASP A 13 1.82 -10.32 -47.89
N ILE A 14 2.95 -10.68 -48.46
CA ILE A 14 4.27 -10.66 -47.80
C ILE A 14 4.69 -9.23 -47.43
N LYS A 15 4.46 -8.24 -48.31
CA LYS A 15 4.74 -6.84 -48.02
C LYS A 15 3.89 -6.31 -46.87
N ASN A 16 2.59 -6.65 -46.83
CA ASN A 16 1.70 -6.26 -45.76
C ASN A 16 2.07 -6.90 -44.44
N ILE A 17 2.49 -8.16 -44.43
CA ILE A 17 2.97 -8.85 -43.23
C ILE A 17 4.24 -8.19 -42.70
N ILE A 18 5.20 -7.86 -43.58
CA ILE A 18 6.43 -7.17 -43.18
C ILE A 18 6.15 -5.79 -42.59
N ILE A 19 5.21 -5.02 -43.13
CA ILE A 19 4.81 -3.72 -42.61
C ILE A 19 4.19 -3.86 -41.22
N ILE A 20 3.33 -4.86 -41.01
CA ILE A 20 2.70 -5.12 -39.71
C ILE A 20 3.77 -5.52 -38.66
N VAL A 21 4.72 -6.34 -39.03
CA VAL A 21 5.83 -6.73 -38.12
C VAL A 21 6.73 -5.53 -37.81
N LEU A 22 7.00 -4.64 -38.76
CA LEU A 22 7.79 -3.44 -38.51
C LEU A 22 7.08 -2.45 -37.55
N VAL A 23 5.77 -2.33 -37.62
CA VAL A 23 4.98 -1.48 -36.70
C VAL A 23 5.04 -1.99 -35.27
N PHE A 24 5.09 -3.32 -35.07
CA PHE A 24 5.23 -3.91 -33.73
C PHE A 24 6.62 -3.73 -33.13
N LEU A 25 7.67 -3.54 -33.93
CA LEU A 25 9.03 -3.35 -33.44
C LEU A 25 9.30 -1.92 -32.93
N PHE A 26 8.48 -0.94 -33.30
CA PHE A 26 8.61 0.46 -32.83
C PHE A 26 7.75 0.80 -31.61
N SER A 27 7.00 -0.15 -31.06
CA SER A 27 6.10 0.09 -29.92
C SER A 27 6.71 -0.22 -28.54
N CYS A 28 8.02 -0.30 -28.41
CA CYS A 28 8.68 -0.45 -27.12
C CYS A 28 9.52 0.78 -26.79
N ASN A 29 8.83 1.86 -26.38
CA ASN A 29 9.50 2.98 -25.73
C ASN A 29 9.47 2.71 -24.21
N ASN A 30 10.44 1.96 -23.70
CA ASN A 30 10.72 1.83 -22.28
C ASN A 30 11.46 3.10 -21.82
N GLU A 31 10.72 4.14 -21.51
CA GLU A 31 11.27 5.25 -20.72
C GLU A 31 11.45 4.78 -19.28
N ASN A 32 12.62 4.27 -18.98
CA ASN A 32 13.07 4.10 -17.62
C ASN A 32 13.22 5.49 -16.99
N HIS A 33 12.19 5.96 -16.29
CA HIS A 33 12.28 7.15 -15.46
C HIS A 33 13.21 6.86 -14.26
N ILE A 34 14.51 6.97 -14.49
CA ILE A 34 15.50 7.05 -13.41
C ILE A 34 15.32 8.41 -12.74
N ARG A 35 14.62 8.45 -11.62
CA ARG A 35 14.56 9.63 -10.76
C ARG A 35 15.86 9.71 -9.98
N VAL A 36 16.77 10.56 -10.42
CA VAL A 36 17.98 10.90 -9.66
C VAL A 36 17.60 11.87 -8.54
N TYR A 37 17.60 11.37 -7.30
CA TYR A 37 17.46 12.22 -6.12
C TYR A 37 18.84 12.76 -5.75
N LYS A 38 19.04 14.07 -5.86
CA LYS A 38 20.20 14.76 -5.30
C LYS A 38 20.01 14.85 -3.78
N ILE A 39 20.66 13.97 -3.02
CA ILE A 39 20.77 14.11 -1.57
C ILE A 39 21.79 15.22 -1.32
N VAL A 40 21.32 16.38 -0.88
CA VAL A 40 22.18 17.44 -0.38
C VAL A 40 22.73 16.97 0.96
N LYS A 41 24.03 16.68 1.03
CA LYS A 41 24.72 16.33 2.26
C LYS A 41 24.86 17.61 3.08
N GLU A 42 23.96 17.82 4.05
CA GLU A 42 24.05 18.96 4.96
C GLU A 42 25.28 18.83 5.83
N LYS A 43 26.09 19.89 5.76
CA LYS A 43 27.30 20.12 6.58
C LYS A 43 26.80 20.50 7.97
N ASN A 44 27.26 19.78 9.00
CA ASN A 44 27.00 20.08 10.40
C ASN A 44 27.12 21.58 10.70
N LEU A 45 26.03 22.18 11.15
CA LEU A 45 26.03 23.39 11.95
C LEU A 45 25.09 23.17 13.14
N ASN A 46 25.71 23.18 14.32
CA ASN A 46 25.03 23.27 15.61
C ASN A 46 24.06 24.46 15.58
N GLN A 47 22.76 24.20 15.65
CA GLN A 47 21.82 25.06 16.35
C GLN A 47 20.52 24.34 16.58
N LYS A 48 20.17 24.23 17.86
CA LYS A 48 18.83 23.89 18.34
C LYS A 48 17.82 24.89 17.77
N GLU A 49 17.16 24.54 16.71
CA GLU A 49 15.86 25.09 16.38
C GLU A 49 14.93 23.91 16.12
N VAL A 50 14.05 23.68 17.09
CA VAL A 50 12.90 22.82 16.94
C VAL A 50 11.99 23.50 15.93
N ILE A 51 12.22 23.25 14.64
CA ILE A 51 11.25 23.59 13.62
C ILE A 51 10.08 22.62 13.82
N LYS A 52 9.07 23.08 14.56
CA LYS A 52 7.73 22.53 14.51
C LYS A 52 7.20 22.76 13.09
N ILE A 53 7.56 21.89 12.16
CA ILE A 53 6.80 21.76 10.93
C ILE A 53 5.50 21.03 11.32
N SER A 54 4.56 21.81 11.83
CA SER A 54 3.16 21.45 11.87
C SER A 54 2.68 21.50 10.42
N GLU A 55 2.95 20.46 9.63
CA GLU A 55 2.17 20.23 8.43
C GLU A 55 0.74 20.00 8.90
N LYS A 56 -0.11 20.97 8.56
CA LYS A 56 -1.53 20.97 8.82
C LYS A 56 -2.16 19.84 7.99
N ASN A 57 -2.02 18.61 8.51
CA ASN A 57 -2.79 17.48 8.01
C ASN A 57 -4.27 17.84 8.22
N ASN A 58 -4.98 18.11 7.12
CA ASN A 58 -6.42 18.32 7.09
C ASN A 58 -7.18 17.02 7.46
N SER A 59 -6.59 16.15 8.27
CA SER A 59 -7.24 14.95 8.76
C SER A 59 -7.98 15.27 10.04
N ASN A 60 -9.23 14.82 10.13
CA ASN A 60 -10.02 14.91 11.36
C ASN A 60 -9.50 13.96 12.46
N PHE A 61 -8.29 13.43 12.31
CA PHE A 61 -7.69 12.43 13.19
C PHE A 61 -6.31 12.87 13.66
N SER A 62 -6.02 12.53 14.92
CA SER A 62 -4.71 12.67 15.55
C SER A 62 -4.25 11.31 16.08
N TRP A 63 -2.94 11.14 16.27
CA TRP A 63 -2.31 9.91 16.77
C TRP A 63 -0.99 10.20 17.45
N GLU A 64 -0.56 9.27 18.29
CA GLU A 64 0.77 9.23 18.89
C GLU A 64 1.55 8.09 18.20
N LYS A 65 2.67 8.40 17.57
CA LYS A 65 3.49 7.41 16.87
C LYS A 65 4.81 7.18 17.59
N PRO A 66 5.42 6.00 17.50
CA PRO A 66 6.80 5.79 17.92
C PRO A 66 7.76 6.80 17.25
N SER A 67 8.78 7.23 17.98
CA SER A 67 9.73 8.28 17.53
C SER A 67 10.51 7.89 16.29
N ASP A 68 10.77 6.61 16.09
CA ASP A 68 11.51 6.01 14.99
C ASP A 68 10.65 5.79 13.73
N TRP A 69 9.32 5.93 13.83
CA TRP A 69 8.45 5.88 12.64
C TRP A 69 8.55 7.19 11.88
N LEU A 70 8.98 7.11 10.63
CA LEU A 70 9.17 8.28 9.77
C LEU A 70 7.92 8.51 8.92
N GLU A 71 7.29 9.68 9.09
CA GLU A 71 6.22 10.10 8.21
C GLU A 71 6.79 10.37 6.81
N VAL A 72 6.10 9.84 5.80
CA VAL A 72 6.49 9.98 4.39
C VAL A 72 5.31 10.47 3.57
N GLN A 73 5.62 11.10 2.43
CA GLN A 73 4.58 11.58 1.54
C GLN A 73 3.77 10.38 1.02
N GLY A 74 2.48 10.35 1.34
CA GLY A 74 1.55 9.31 0.90
C GLY A 74 1.03 9.54 -0.53
N HIS A 75 0.40 8.51 -1.09
CA HIS A 75 -0.37 8.63 -2.32
C HIS A 75 -1.74 9.27 -2.04
N SER A 76 -2.40 9.79 -3.07
CA SER A 76 -3.57 10.68 -3.04
C SER A 76 -4.77 10.23 -2.18
N MET A 77 -4.87 8.96 -1.79
CA MET A 77 -5.97 8.44 -0.96
C MET A 77 -5.56 8.16 0.50
N ARG A 78 -4.30 8.36 0.84
CA ARG A 78 -3.79 8.17 2.20
C ARG A 78 -3.83 9.50 2.94
N ILE A 79 -4.38 9.49 4.16
CA ILE A 79 -4.33 10.64 5.06
C ILE A 79 -3.00 10.72 5.81
N ALA A 80 -2.31 9.60 5.96
CA ALA A 80 -0.92 9.54 6.41
C ALA A 80 -0.22 8.27 5.93
N SER A 81 1.10 8.31 5.88
CA SER A 81 1.98 7.17 5.56
C SER A 81 3.21 7.21 6.44
N PHE A 82 3.67 6.04 6.90
CA PHE A 82 4.85 5.91 7.74
C PHE A 82 5.74 4.78 7.26
N ASN A 83 7.03 5.03 7.26
CA ASN A 83 8.05 3.99 7.25
C ASN A 83 8.22 3.47 8.67
N VAL A 84 8.00 2.18 8.87
CA VAL A 84 8.07 1.49 10.15
C VAL A 84 9.32 0.62 10.16
N PRO A 85 10.41 1.05 10.83
CA PRO A 85 11.63 0.27 10.89
C PRO A 85 11.46 -0.96 11.79
N PHE A 86 12.17 -2.03 11.43
CA PHE A 86 12.37 -3.23 12.25
C PHE A 86 13.79 -3.75 12.02
N SER A 87 14.24 -4.75 12.78
CA SER A 87 15.65 -5.20 12.81
C SER A 87 16.29 -5.43 11.44
N SER A 88 15.51 -5.79 10.42
CA SER A 88 16.04 -6.21 9.11
C SER A 88 15.30 -5.58 7.92
N GLY A 89 14.64 -4.42 8.10
CA GLY A 89 13.96 -3.72 7.02
C GLY A 89 13.03 -2.61 7.46
N ILE A 90 12.15 -2.26 6.56
CA ILE A 90 11.17 -1.19 6.74
C ILE A 90 9.79 -1.69 6.27
N GLY A 91 8.77 -1.53 7.10
CA GLY A 91 7.38 -1.73 6.76
C GLY A 91 6.74 -0.44 6.22
N ASP A 92 5.69 -0.58 5.40
CA ASP A 92 4.86 0.52 4.89
C ASP A 92 3.53 0.55 5.65
N LEU A 93 3.34 1.53 6.52
CA LEU A 93 2.07 1.79 7.19
C LEU A 93 1.32 2.89 6.47
N SER A 94 0.05 2.64 6.22
CA SER A 94 -0.86 3.59 5.59
C SER A 94 -2.13 3.77 6.42
N ILE A 95 -2.59 5.02 6.52
CA ILE A 95 -3.89 5.37 7.08
C ILE A 95 -4.76 5.88 5.94
N THR A 96 -5.96 5.32 5.79
CA THR A 96 -6.94 5.75 4.80
C THR A 96 -8.31 5.89 5.46
N SER A 97 -9.08 6.89 5.03
CA SER A 97 -10.44 7.10 5.51
C SER A 97 -11.40 7.19 4.31
N PHE A 98 -12.47 6.41 4.37
CA PHE A 98 -13.49 6.39 3.32
C PHE A 98 -14.87 6.60 3.92
N GLY A 99 -15.71 7.36 3.22
CA GLY A 99 -17.12 7.53 3.58
C GLY A 99 -17.92 6.23 3.39
N GLY A 100 -18.93 6.05 4.23
CA GLY A 100 -19.85 4.92 4.15
C GLY A 100 -19.21 3.57 4.45
N ALA A 101 -19.78 2.51 3.91
CA ALA A 101 -19.35 1.12 4.17
C ALA A 101 -18.10 0.68 3.40
N SER A 102 -17.56 1.50 2.49
CA SER A 102 -16.28 1.32 1.74
C SER A 102 -15.91 -0.13 1.39
N GLY A 103 -16.88 -0.86 0.83
CA GLY A 103 -16.72 -2.26 0.45
C GLY A 103 -16.82 -3.29 1.58
N GLY A 104 -16.97 -2.84 2.84
CA GLY A 104 -17.09 -3.70 4.01
C GLY A 104 -15.80 -4.46 4.37
N ILE A 105 -15.81 -5.15 5.51
CA ILE A 105 -14.65 -5.90 6.02
C ILE A 105 -14.22 -6.98 5.02
N LYS A 106 -15.17 -7.82 4.56
CA LYS A 106 -14.86 -8.94 3.66
C LYS A 106 -14.12 -8.48 2.40
N ALA A 107 -14.59 -7.43 1.74
CA ALA A 107 -13.98 -6.96 0.51
C ALA A 107 -12.55 -6.43 0.73
N ASN A 108 -12.30 -5.77 1.85
CA ASN A 108 -10.97 -5.26 2.19
C ASN A 108 -10.02 -6.39 2.58
N ILE A 109 -10.44 -7.34 3.42
CA ILE A 109 -9.64 -8.51 3.78
C ILE A 109 -9.29 -9.32 2.54
N ASN A 110 -10.25 -9.65 1.67
CA ASN A 110 -10.00 -10.40 0.45
C ASN A 110 -9.03 -9.67 -0.51
N ARG A 111 -9.05 -8.33 -0.54
CA ARG A 111 -8.07 -7.54 -1.28
C ARG A 111 -6.67 -7.67 -0.70
N TRP A 112 -6.54 -7.70 0.63
CA TRP A 112 -5.25 -7.87 1.31
C TRP A 112 -4.75 -9.31 1.23
N GLU A 113 -5.63 -10.30 1.33
CA GLU A 113 -5.31 -11.71 1.06
C GLU A 113 -4.71 -11.89 -0.34
N LYS A 114 -5.33 -11.24 -1.36
CA LYS A 114 -4.80 -11.25 -2.72
C LYS A 114 -3.40 -10.63 -2.83
N GLN A 115 -3.07 -9.60 -2.04
CA GLN A 115 -1.73 -9.01 -2.01
C GLN A 115 -0.67 -9.98 -1.46
N LEU A 116 -1.10 -10.96 -0.68
CA LEU A 116 -0.26 -12.02 -0.10
C LEU A 116 -0.35 -13.34 -0.89
N ASP A 117 -0.95 -13.32 -2.09
CA ASP A 117 -1.23 -14.50 -2.91
C ASP A 117 -2.04 -15.59 -2.16
N LEU A 118 -2.95 -15.16 -1.30
CA LEU A 118 -3.89 -16.03 -0.61
C LEU A 118 -5.22 -16.10 -1.39
N ALA A 119 -5.91 -17.23 -1.26
CA ALA A 119 -7.27 -17.37 -1.72
C ALA A 119 -8.22 -16.51 -0.87
N SER A 120 -9.25 -15.94 -1.51
CA SER A 120 -10.26 -15.13 -0.82
C SER A 120 -11.06 -15.94 0.20
N SER A 121 -11.12 -15.43 1.42
CA SER A 121 -11.82 -16.09 2.53
C SER A 121 -13.30 -15.75 2.60
N PRO A 122 -14.18 -16.72 2.95
CA PRO A 122 -15.56 -16.43 3.30
C PRO A 122 -15.64 -15.66 4.63
N LEU A 123 -16.71 -14.89 4.81
CA LEU A 123 -16.91 -14.03 6.00
C LEU A 123 -16.77 -14.79 7.32
N LYS A 124 -17.22 -16.04 7.38
CA LYS A 124 -17.09 -16.91 8.56
C LYS A 124 -15.62 -17.11 8.98
N ASN A 125 -14.71 -17.26 8.04
CA ASN A 125 -13.29 -17.44 8.31
C ASN A 125 -12.65 -16.11 8.71
N ILE A 126 -13.01 -15.02 8.04
CA ILE A 126 -12.56 -13.67 8.38
C ILE A 126 -12.93 -13.33 9.83
N ASN A 127 -14.15 -13.63 10.25
CA ASN A 127 -14.58 -13.39 11.63
C ASN A 127 -13.79 -14.19 12.67
N LYS A 128 -13.27 -15.37 12.32
CA LYS A 128 -12.45 -16.19 13.23
C LYS A 128 -11.06 -15.61 13.49
N ILE A 129 -10.49 -14.91 12.50
CA ILE A 129 -9.16 -14.28 12.63
C ILE A 129 -9.23 -12.84 13.11
N SER A 130 -10.43 -12.31 13.27
CA SER A 130 -10.68 -10.95 13.77
C SER A 130 -10.45 -10.89 15.27
N GLN A 131 -9.66 -9.94 15.73
CA GLN A 131 -9.48 -9.58 17.13
C GLN A 131 -10.15 -8.24 17.40
N SER A 132 -11.11 -8.20 18.32
CA SER A 132 -11.72 -6.93 18.75
C SER A 132 -10.83 -6.25 19.78
N ARG A 133 -10.63 -4.94 19.61
CA ARG A 133 -9.84 -4.08 20.48
C ARG A 133 -10.62 -2.78 20.74
N ARG A 134 -10.17 -2.00 21.72
CA ARG A 134 -10.72 -0.68 22.04
C ARG A 134 -9.58 0.31 22.28
N GLY A 135 -9.59 1.43 21.56
CA GLY A 135 -8.67 2.55 21.72
C GLY A 135 -9.43 3.86 22.05
N LYS A 136 -8.71 5.00 21.99
CA LYS A 136 -9.29 6.34 22.24
C LYS A 136 -10.42 6.68 21.27
N LEU A 137 -10.32 6.24 20.00
CA LEU A 137 -11.34 6.48 18.96
C LEU A 137 -12.59 5.57 19.10
N GLY A 138 -12.51 4.49 19.87
CA GLY A 138 -13.59 3.51 20.05
C GLY A 138 -13.15 2.07 19.76
N GLU A 139 -14.13 1.22 19.46
CA GLU A 139 -13.86 -0.18 19.13
C GLU A 139 -13.37 -0.35 17.70
N TYR A 140 -12.44 -1.29 17.52
CA TYR A 140 -11.89 -1.63 16.21
C TYR A 140 -11.55 -3.11 16.10
N GLN A 141 -11.39 -3.58 14.88
CA GLN A 141 -11.02 -4.96 14.59
C GLN A 141 -9.60 -4.99 14.04
N VAL A 142 -8.80 -5.94 14.52
CA VAL A 142 -7.43 -6.20 14.04
C VAL A 142 -7.40 -7.52 13.29
N PHE A 143 -6.65 -7.54 12.20
CA PHE A 143 -6.44 -8.71 11.34
C PHE A 143 -4.94 -8.86 11.09
N LYS A 144 -4.42 -10.06 11.33
CA LYS A 144 -3.04 -10.44 11.00
C LYS A 144 -3.09 -11.47 9.88
N LEU A 145 -2.58 -11.11 8.71
CA LEU A 145 -2.61 -11.91 7.48
C LEU A 145 -1.19 -12.28 7.07
N MET A 146 -0.96 -13.55 6.77
CA MET A 146 0.33 -14.04 6.28
C MET A 146 0.11 -15.26 5.37
N ASN A 147 0.95 -15.41 4.35
CA ASN A 147 0.96 -16.60 3.52
C ASN A 147 1.90 -17.64 4.14
N PRO A 148 1.38 -18.78 4.62
CA PRO A 148 2.20 -19.79 5.32
C PRO A 148 3.19 -20.48 4.36
N GLU A 149 2.92 -20.49 3.06
CA GLU A 149 3.77 -21.13 2.06
C GLU A 149 4.91 -20.23 1.62
N LYS A 150 4.62 -18.95 1.31
CA LYS A 150 5.61 -18.00 0.78
C LYS A 150 6.45 -17.35 1.86
N LYS A 151 5.91 -17.11 3.06
CA LYS A 151 6.59 -16.56 4.25
C LYS A 151 7.43 -15.29 4.02
N GLU A 152 7.11 -14.52 2.99
CA GLU A 152 7.87 -13.32 2.63
C GLU A 152 7.30 -12.07 3.28
N MET A 153 6.00 -11.88 3.14
CA MET A 153 5.28 -10.68 3.56
C MET A 153 4.12 -11.03 4.47
N ALA A 154 3.81 -10.10 5.37
CA ALA A 154 2.63 -10.12 6.20
C ALA A 154 1.93 -8.76 6.15
N ILE A 155 0.65 -8.76 6.48
CA ILE A 155 -0.15 -7.55 6.68
C ILE A 155 -0.78 -7.64 8.06
N ILE A 156 -0.58 -6.60 8.87
CA ILE A 156 -1.41 -6.33 10.04
C ILE A 156 -2.26 -5.10 9.74
N ALA A 157 -3.56 -5.20 9.96
CA ALA A 157 -4.47 -4.13 9.64
C ALA A 157 -5.52 -3.94 10.72
N SER A 158 -5.91 -2.69 10.98
CA SER A 158 -7.03 -2.38 11.84
C SER A 158 -8.12 -1.63 11.08
N ILE A 159 -9.38 -1.87 11.47
CA ILE A 159 -10.58 -1.31 10.86
C ILE A 159 -11.44 -0.69 11.96
N PHE A 160 -11.57 0.64 11.94
CA PHE A 160 -12.49 1.39 12.77
C PHE A 160 -13.74 1.72 11.96
N LYS A 161 -14.89 1.20 12.38
CA LYS A 161 -16.19 1.58 11.81
C LYS A 161 -16.74 2.75 12.60
N LEU A 162 -16.61 3.94 12.04
CA LEU A 162 -17.15 5.15 12.59
C LEU A 162 -18.56 5.42 12.00
N LYS A 163 -19.26 6.41 12.55
CA LYS A 163 -20.64 6.69 12.14
C LYS A 163 -20.80 6.95 10.63
N GLU A 164 -19.92 7.77 10.06
CA GLU A 164 -20.00 8.19 8.64
C GLU A 164 -18.83 7.73 7.80
N THR A 165 -17.77 7.24 8.42
CA THR A 165 -16.54 6.83 7.76
C THR A 165 -16.02 5.51 8.31
N THR A 166 -15.20 4.84 7.51
CA THR A 166 -14.38 3.72 7.97
C THR A 166 -12.93 4.11 7.85
N LEU A 167 -12.20 4.02 8.96
CA LEU A 167 -10.75 4.25 9.00
C LEU A 167 -10.03 2.91 8.93
N PHE A 168 -9.08 2.83 8.01
CA PHE A 168 -8.23 1.67 7.81
C PHE A 168 -6.79 2.05 8.12
N ILE A 169 -6.14 1.33 9.00
CA ILE A 169 -4.70 1.38 9.25
C ILE A 169 -4.12 0.06 8.77
N LYS A 170 -3.21 0.10 7.80
CA LYS A 170 -2.61 -1.11 7.24
C LYS A 170 -1.09 -0.99 7.24
N LEU A 171 -0.42 -1.93 7.88
CA LEU A 171 1.02 -2.14 7.83
C LEU A 171 1.32 -3.36 6.96
N SER A 172 2.08 -3.14 5.90
CA SER A 172 2.67 -4.20 5.06
C SER A 172 4.14 -4.32 5.41
N ILE A 173 4.59 -5.50 5.80
CA ILE A 173 5.92 -5.73 6.36
C ILE A 173 6.44 -7.11 5.96
N ALA A 174 7.77 -7.30 5.91
CA ALA A 174 8.32 -8.64 5.81
C ALA A 174 7.92 -9.48 7.03
N LEU A 175 7.55 -10.75 6.79
CA LEU A 175 7.01 -11.63 7.83
C LEU A 175 7.87 -11.67 9.11
N LYS A 176 9.19 -11.66 8.96
CA LYS A 176 10.16 -11.67 10.08
C LYS A 176 10.09 -10.45 10.99
N GLY A 177 9.54 -9.33 10.52
CA GLY A 177 9.41 -8.10 11.30
C GLY A 177 8.07 -7.96 12.02
N ILE A 178 7.08 -8.83 11.72
CA ILE A 178 5.73 -8.61 12.23
C ILE A 178 5.63 -8.72 13.75
N ASP A 179 6.36 -9.66 14.34
CA ASP A 179 6.32 -9.85 15.79
C ASP A 179 7.08 -8.75 16.54
N GLU A 180 8.05 -8.09 15.90
CA GLU A 180 8.78 -6.94 16.47
C GLU A 180 7.91 -5.69 16.56
N VAL A 181 6.96 -5.53 15.62
CA VAL A 181 6.20 -4.28 15.48
C VAL A 181 4.72 -4.41 15.87
N GLU A 182 4.22 -5.61 16.14
CA GLU A 182 2.79 -5.85 16.41
C GLU A 182 2.28 -5.03 17.59
N GLU A 183 2.98 -5.03 18.73
CA GLU A 183 2.59 -4.26 19.92
C GLU A 183 2.62 -2.75 19.63
N LEU A 184 3.67 -2.25 18.96
CA LEU A 184 3.77 -0.84 18.57
C LEU A 184 2.64 -0.43 17.63
N PHE A 185 2.25 -1.32 16.70
CA PHE A 185 1.10 -1.10 15.82
C PHE A 185 -0.21 -1.01 16.61
N ILE A 186 -0.40 -1.88 17.60
CA ILE A 186 -1.59 -1.86 18.47
C ILE A 186 -1.63 -0.58 19.30
N ASP A 187 -0.51 -0.17 19.90
CA ASP A 187 -0.41 1.06 20.69
C ASP A 187 -0.68 2.29 19.81
N PHE A 188 -0.15 2.31 18.60
CA PHE A 188 -0.46 3.33 17.62
C PHE A 188 -1.97 3.39 17.33
N CYS A 189 -2.61 2.26 17.04
CA CYS A 189 -4.06 2.19 16.83
C CYS A 189 -4.86 2.66 18.04
N ASN A 190 -4.44 2.29 19.26
CA ASN A 190 -5.06 2.72 20.51
C ASN A 190 -4.99 4.23 20.72
N SER A 191 -3.93 4.87 20.22
CA SER A 191 -3.70 6.32 20.39
C SER A 191 -4.56 7.19 19.46
N ILE A 192 -5.11 6.62 18.38
CA ILE A 192 -5.87 7.37 17.38
C ILE A 192 -7.11 7.99 18.01
N ASN A 193 -7.32 9.28 17.74
CA ASN A 193 -8.45 10.06 18.25
C ASN A 193 -8.92 11.07 17.20
N PHE A 194 -10.06 11.68 17.39
CA PHE A 194 -10.47 12.85 16.62
C PHE A 194 -9.59 14.06 16.98
N THR A 195 -9.26 14.86 15.96
CA THR A 195 -8.69 16.20 16.19
C THR A 195 -9.78 17.11 16.75
N LEU A 196 -9.52 17.77 17.87
CA LEU A 196 -10.42 18.75 18.49
C LEU A 196 -10.41 20.07 17.71
#